data_261ffa3412b329871348e3cacd16715a
#
_entry.id   261ffa3412b329871348e3cacd16715a
#
_cell.length_a   1.000
_cell.length_b   1.000
_cell.length_c   1.000
_cell.angle_alpha   90.00
_cell.angle_beta   90.00
_cell.angle_gamma   90.00
#
_symmetry.space_group_name_H-M   'P 1'
#
loop_
_entity.id
_entity.type
_entity.pdbx_description
1 polymer ?
#
loop_
_entity_poly.entity_id
_entity_poly.type
_entity_poly.pdbx_seq_one_letter_code
_entity_poly.pdbx_strand_id
1 'polypeptide(L)'
;MDGVWKALAADMHRTFSAAMTICAIIKPAKTIYKRSDIMAFKEIKAEELTWNPFTQIGKGWFLVTAGDEKASNTMTVSWGGLGVWWGKDAATIYIRQNRCTKEFIDAKETFTISALPESYKKELGYMGSHSGHDGDKWKACGLHPYPVDGTCGVAEADVILVCRKMLQTKLDDKTFLDPSMKKRWYDGKEAGNFHTMYIGAIEKVLVKE
;
A
#
# COMPACT_ATOMS: atom_id res chain seq x y z
N MET A 1 -10.84 32.72 21.51
CA MET A 1 -9.96 31.96 20.59
C MET A 1 -10.59 30.67 20.02
N ASP A 2 -11.83 30.35 20.36
CA ASP A 2 -12.45 29.04 20.00
C ASP A 2 -13.16 28.99 18.63
N GLY A 3 -13.31 30.11 17.95
CA GLY A 3 -14.04 30.17 16.67
C GLY A 3 -13.19 29.80 15.44
N VAL A 4 -11.89 30.09 15.48
CA VAL A 4 -10.99 29.91 14.34
C VAL A 4 -10.66 28.44 14.10
N TRP A 5 -10.53 27.65 15.16
CA TRP A 5 -10.24 26.20 15.07
C TRP A 5 -11.43 25.39 14.56
N LYS A 6 -12.66 25.80 14.88
CA LYS A 6 -13.87 25.15 14.37
C LYS A 6 -14.10 25.40 12.87
N ALA A 7 -13.73 26.57 12.37
CA ALA A 7 -13.83 26.89 10.94
C ALA A 7 -12.78 26.13 10.10
N LEU A 8 -11.54 26.01 10.60
CA LEU A 8 -10.49 25.25 9.93
C LEU A 8 -10.79 23.74 9.89
N ALA A 9 -11.37 23.19 10.95
CA ALA A 9 -11.77 21.78 10.97
C ALA A 9 -12.93 21.48 10.02
N ALA A 10 -13.88 22.40 9.86
CA ALA A 10 -15.01 22.23 8.93
C ALA A 10 -14.58 22.33 7.45
N ASP A 11 -13.58 23.16 7.16
CA ASP A 11 -13.05 23.31 5.78
C ASP A 11 -12.15 22.12 5.38
N MET A 12 -11.40 21.56 6.32
CA MET A 12 -10.66 20.32 6.11
C MET A 12 -11.60 19.13 5.80
N HIS A 13 -12.75 19.03 6.48
CA HIS A 13 -13.73 17.97 6.20
C HIS A 13 -14.41 18.12 4.84
N ARG A 14 -14.61 19.32 4.33
CA ARG A 14 -15.21 19.56 3.01
C ARG A 14 -14.25 19.27 1.87
N THR A 15 -12.98 19.61 1.99
CA THR A 15 -11.94 19.29 0.99
C THR A 15 -11.63 17.80 0.95
N PHE A 16 -11.65 17.11 2.11
CA PHE A 16 -11.51 15.64 2.16
C PHE A 16 -12.69 14.91 1.51
N SER A 17 -13.92 15.40 1.70
CA SER A 17 -15.11 14.78 1.10
C SER A 17 -15.13 14.90 -0.43
N ALA A 18 -14.63 16.00 -1.00
CA ALA A 18 -14.60 16.20 -2.45
C ALA A 18 -13.52 15.35 -3.15
N ALA A 19 -12.36 15.16 -2.53
CA ALA A 19 -11.29 14.32 -3.07
C ALA A 19 -11.67 12.82 -3.03
N MET A 20 -12.37 12.35 -1.99
CA MET A 20 -12.89 10.97 -1.92
C MET A 20 -13.97 10.68 -2.97
N THR A 21 -14.67 11.70 -3.47
CA THR A 21 -15.77 11.50 -4.42
C THR A 21 -15.25 11.13 -5.83
N ILE A 22 -14.04 11.48 -6.20
CA ILE A 22 -13.49 11.21 -7.54
C ILE A 22 -12.90 9.80 -7.64
N CYS A 23 -12.30 9.26 -6.57
CA CYS A 23 -11.78 7.88 -6.58
C CYS A 23 -12.84 6.82 -6.21
N ALA A 24 -13.96 7.22 -5.59
CA ALA A 24 -15.04 6.33 -5.11
C ALA A 24 -16.02 5.86 -6.20
N ILE A 25 -15.85 6.24 -7.47
CA ILE A 25 -16.83 5.92 -8.53
C ILE A 25 -16.63 4.54 -9.16
N ILE A 26 -15.51 3.88 -8.90
CA ILE A 26 -15.34 2.48 -9.33
C ILE A 26 -15.86 1.57 -8.22
N LYS A 27 -17.19 1.39 -8.16
CA LYS A 27 -17.78 0.29 -7.37
C LYS A 27 -17.23 -1.01 -7.95
N PRO A 28 -16.50 -1.84 -7.20
CA PRO A 28 -16.15 -3.16 -7.69
C PRO A 28 -17.45 -3.88 -8.04
N ALA A 29 -17.51 -4.48 -9.21
CA ALA A 29 -18.59 -5.40 -9.55
C ALA A 29 -18.70 -6.39 -8.39
N LYS A 30 -19.92 -6.66 -7.90
CA LYS A 30 -20.18 -7.70 -6.89
C LYS A 30 -19.79 -9.06 -7.48
N THR A 31 -18.53 -9.34 -7.52
CA THR A 31 -18.06 -10.71 -7.74
C THR A 31 -18.21 -11.42 -6.42
N ILE A 32 -19.32 -12.11 -6.26
CA ILE A 32 -19.58 -13.02 -5.11
C ILE A 32 -18.64 -14.20 -5.34
N TYR A 33 -17.44 -14.15 -4.76
CA TYR A 33 -16.62 -15.34 -4.66
C TYR A 33 -17.38 -16.39 -3.85
N LYS A 34 -17.52 -17.59 -4.40
CA LYS A 34 -17.89 -18.72 -3.57
C LYS A 34 -16.78 -18.91 -2.53
N ARG A 35 -17.16 -19.05 -1.28
CA ARG A 35 -16.21 -19.22 -0.15
C ARG A 35 -15.23 -20.39 -0.36
N SER A 36 -15.52 -21.30 -1.30
CA SER A 36 -14.68 -22.40 -1.76
C SER A 36 -13.50 -22.01 -2.67
N ASP A 37 -13.51 -20.79 -3.23
CA ASP A 37 -12.47 -20.34 -4.18
C ASP A 37 -11.47 -19.40 -3.51
N ILE A 38 -11.69 -19.04 -2.25
CA ILE A 38 -10.77 -18.25 -1.43
C ILE A 38 -9.69 -19.21 -0.93
N MET A 39 -8.48 -19.07 -1.46
CA MET A 39 -7.31 -19.81 -0.97
C MET A 39 -7.22 -19.66 0.54
N ALA A 40 -7.04 -20.77 1.24
CA ALA A 40 -6.86 -20.75 2.68
C ALA A 40 -5.49 -20.13 3.00
N PHE A 41 -5.50 -19.18 3.93
CA PHE A 41 -4.28 -18.63 4.51
C PHE A 41 -4.14 -19.09 5.95
N LYS A 42 -2.93 -19.49 6.31
CA LYS A 42 -2.54 -19.82 7.68
C LYS A 42 -1.77 -18.63 8.28
N GLU A 43 -2.12 -18.25 9.50
CA GLU A 43 -1.36 -17.26 10.26
C GLU A 43 -0.10 -17.89 10.85
N ILE A 44 1.05 -17.22 10.70
CA ILE A 44 2.35 -17.57 11.29
C ILE A 44 2.94 -16.37 12.00
N LYS A 45 4.01 -16.56 12.77
CA LYS A 45 4.79 -15.46 13.33
C LYS A 45 5.71 -14.85 12.27
N ALA A 46 6.02 -13.56 12.38
CA ALA A 46 6.93 -12.88 11.45
C ALA A 46 8.33 -13.50 11.44
N GLU A 47 8.79 -14.02 12.57
CA GLU A 47 10.08 -14.70 12.74
C GLU A 47 10.17 -16.02 11.94
N GLU A 48 9.04 -16.61 11.57
CA GLU A 48 8.98 -17.84 10.77
C GLU A 48 9.13 -17.59 9.26
N LEU A 49 9.14 -16.32 8.82
CA LEU A 49 9.41 -15.96 7.42
C LEU A 49 10.88 -16.23 7.08
N THR A 50 11.11 -17.08 6.10
CA THR A 50 12.46 -17.42 5.61
C THR A 50 12.94 -16.54 4.46
N TRP A 51 12.41 -15.32 4.37
CA TRP A 51 12.74 -14.41 3.28
C TRP A 51 14.12 -13.77 3.41
N ASN A 52 14.80 -13.62 2.27
CA ASN A 52 15.84 -12.62 2.15
C ASN A 52 15.16 -11.30 1.71
N PRO A 53 15.01 -10.28 2.58
CA PRO A 53 14.27 -9.07 2.26
C PRO A 53 14.86 -8.30 1.08
N PHE A 54 16.17 -8.35 0.86
CA PHE A 54 16.83 -7.66 -0.25
C PHE A 54 16.41 -8.22 -1.62
N THR A 55 16.31 -9.55 -1.74
CA THR A 55 15.83 -10.17 -2.98
C THR A 55 14.33 -10.09 -3.11
N GLN A 56 13.60 -10.31 -2.01
CA GLN A 56 12.15 -10.32 -2.04
C GLN A 56 11.56 -8.94 -2.37
N ILE A 57 12.11 -7.88 -1.79
CA ILE A 57 11.66 -6.50 -2.07
C ILE A 57 12.22 -6.03 -3.41
N GLY A 58 13.54 -6.13 -3.62
CA GLY A 58 14.22 -5.51 -4.75
C GLY A 58 13.98 -6.22 -6.09
N LYS A 59 13.83 -7.55 -6.09
CA LYS A 59 13.64 -8.37 -7.29
C LYS A 59 12.26 -9.01 -7.36
N GLY A 60 11.75 -9.54 -6.26
CA GLY A 60 10.42 -10.14 -6.16
C GLY A 60 9.33 -9.09 -6.39
N TRP A 61 9.47 -7.94 -5.74
CA TRP A 61 8.49 -6.85 -5.60
C TRP A 61 7.31 -7.26 -4.74
N PHE A 62 6.65 -6.26 -4.19
CA PHE A 62 5.43 -6.44 -3.42
C PHE A 62 4.28 -5.63 -4.01
N LEU A 63 3.05 -6.04 -3.70
CA LEU A 63 1.88 -5.19 -3.81
C LEU A 63 1.55 -4.59 -2.44
N VAL A 64 1.52 -3.27 -2.36
CA VAL A 64 0.97 -2.55 -1.21
C VAL A 64 -0.48 -2.23 -1.50
N THR A 65 -1.36 -2.68 -0.62
CA THR A 65 -2.81 -2.47 -0.74
C THR A 65 -3.34 -1.74 0.49
N ALA A 66 -4.26 -0.82 0.27
CA ALA A 66 -5.04 -0.18 1.32
C ALA A 66 -6.48 0.01 0.88
N GLY A 67 -7.37 0.21 1.84
CA GLY A 67 -8.80 0.27 1.64
C GLY A 67 -9.52 -0.82 2.44
N ASP A 68 -10.74 -1.13 2.02
CA ASP A 68 -11.58 -2.15 2.64
C ASP A 68 -12.37 -2.92 1.55
N GLU A 69 -13.32 -3.76 1.97
CA GLU A 69 -14.17 -4.55 1.07
C GLU A 69 -14.98 -3.70 0.07
N LYS A 70 -15.25 -2.44 0.41
CA LYS A 70 -16.07 -1.54 -0.42
C LYS A 70 -15.23 -0.82 -1.46
N ALA A 71 -14.00 -0.46 -1.09
CA ALA A 71 -13.08 0.23 -1.97
C ALA A 71 -11.63 0.01 -1.52
N SER A 72 -10.79 -0.50 -2.41
CA SER A 72 -9.38 -0.71 -2.18
C SER A 72 -8.58 -0.40 -3.43
N ASN A 73 -7.32 -0.03 -3.25
CA ASN A 73 -6.38 0.10 -4.35
C ASN A 73 -5.04 -0.53 -3.97
N THR A 74 -4.34 -1.03 -4.99
CA THR A 74 -3.04 -1.66 -4.83
C THR A 74 -2.02 -1.09 -5.81
N MET A 75 -0.75 -1.14 -5.45
CA MET A 75 0.36 -0.74 -6.31
C MET A 75 1.61 -1.56 -6.01
N THR A 76 2.45 -1.70 -7.00
CA THR A 76 3.75 -2.35 -6.85
C THR A 76 4.75 -1.44 -6.15
N VAL A 77 5.49 -2.02 -5.22
CA VAL A 77 6.65 -1.41 -4.57
C VAL A 77 7.86 -2.32 -4.70
N SER A 78 9.04 -1.71 -4.90
CA SER A 78 10.35 -2.39 -4.95
C SER A 78 11.36 -1.75 -3.99
N TRP A 79 10.90 -0.81 -3.17
CA TRP A 79 11.67 -0.14 -2.13
C TRP A 79 10.95 -0.29 -0.81
N GLY A 80 11.72 -0.59 0.24
CA GLY A 80 11.18 -0.82 1.56
C GLY A 80 12.15 -1.57 2.44
N GLY A 81 11.65 -2.05 3.56
CA GLY A 81 12.42 -2.85 4.51
C GLY A 81 11.50 -3.65 5.43
N LEU A 82 12.03 -4.73 5.95
CA LEU A 82 11.43 -5.52 7.03
C LEU A 82 12.45 -5.57 8.16
N GLY A 83 12.01 -5.40 9.39
CA GLY A 83 12.89 -5.42 10.56
C GLY A 83 12.13 -5.13 11.85
N VAL A 84 12.83 -4.59 12.84
CA VAL A 84 12.25 -4.27 14.14
C VAL A 84 12.28 -2.76 14.37
N TRP A 85 11.15 -2.20 14.81
CA TRP A 85 11.02 -0.79 15.15
C TRP A 85 10.20 -0.63 16.43
N TRP A 86 10.76 0.04 17.43
CA TRP A 86 10.16 0.18 18.76
C TRP A 86 9.77 -1.17 19.40
N GLY A 87 10.61 -2.19 19.22
CA GLY A 87 10.39 -3.53 19.76
C GLY A 87 9.24 -4.30 19.09
N LYS A 88 8.79 -3.87 17.88
CA LYS A 88 7.77 -4.55 17.09
C LYS A 88 8.34 -4.96 15.74
N ASP A 89 7.89 -6.10 15.24
CA ASP A 89 8.11 -6.46 13.84
C ASP A 89 7.45 -5.42 12.96
N ALA A 90 8.19 -4.90 12.00
CA ALA A 90 7.76 -3.75 11.23
C ALA A 90 8.16 -3.85 9.75
N ALA A 91 7.31 -3.25 8.93
CA ALA A 91 7.58 -3.02 7.52
C ALA A 91 7.67 -1.52 7.23
N THR A 92 8.64 -1.14 6.41
CA THR A 92 8.78 0.22 5.89
C THR A 92 8.47 0.24 4.41
N ILE A 93 7.60 1.16 3.98
CA ILE A 93 7.24 1.39 2.58
C ILE A 93 7.42 2.86 2.19
N TYR A 94 7.65 3.11 0.90
CA TYR A 94 7.84 4.44 0.33
C TYR A 94 6.86 4.66 -0.82
N ILE A 95 5.94 5.61 -0.68
CA ILE A 95 4.87 5.88 -1.64
C ILE A 95 4.97 7.33 -2.15
N ARG A 96 5.01 7.53 -3.46
CA ARG A 96 5.04 8.87 -4.09
C ARG A 96 3.69 9.57 -3.92
N GLN A 97 3.73 10.93 -3.92
CA GLN A 97 2.56 11.77 -3.69
C GLN A 97 1.46 11.56 -4.75
N ASN A 98 1.84 11.26 -5.98
CA ASN A 98 0.92 11.12 -7.11
C ASN A 98 0.32 9.71 -7.26
N ARG A 99 0.51 8.80 -6.31
CA ARG A 99 -0.04 7.44 -6.38
C ARG A 99 -1.44 7.39 -5.78
N CYS A 100 -2.42 6.87 -6.53
CA CYS A 100 -3.78 6.64 -6.06
C CYS A 100 -3.82 5.83 -4.75
N THR A 101 -2.98 4.79 -4.62
CA THR A 101 -2.89 3.99 -3.38
C THR A 101 -2.53 4.82 -2.16
N LYS A 102 -1.80 5.95 -2.34
CA LYS A 102 -1.45 6.84 -1.23
C LYS A 102 -2.69 7.44 -0.56
N GLU A 103 -3.70 7.80 -1.34
CA GLU A 103 -4.96 8.35 -0.81
C GLU A 103 -5.64 7.34 0.13
N PHE A 104 -5.64 6.06 -0.27
CA PHE A 104 -6.17 4.97 0.56
C PHE A 104 -5.35 4.73 1.82
N ILE A 105 -3.99 4.74 1.71
CA ILE A 105 -3.11 4.57 2.86
C ILE A 105 -3.28 5.73 3.86
N ASP A 106 -3.38 6.96 3.36
CA ASP A 106 -3.55 8.14 4.22
C ASP A 106 -4.89 8.11 4.97
N ALA A 107 -5.95 7.64 4.31
CA ALA A 107 -7.30 7.57 4.86
C ALA A 107 -7.53 6.42 5.87
N LYS A 108 -6.64 5.41 5.92
CA LYS A 108 -6.80 4.22 6.77
C LYS A 108 -5.65 4.10 7.76
N GLU A 109 -5.89 3.43 8.88
CA GLU A 109 -4.84 3.11 9.87
C GLU A 109 -3.99 1.93 9.45
N THR A 110 -4.53 1.06 8.59
CA THR A 110 -3.90 -0.20 8.17
C THR A 110 -3.67 -0.25 6.67
N PHE A 111 -2.67 -1.00 6.28
CA PHE A 111 -2.37 -1.41 4.91
C PHE A 111 -1.84 -2.84 4.90
N THR A 112 -1.78 -3.46 3.74
CA THR A 112 -1.16 -4.77 3.58
C THR A 112 0.01 -4.72 2.61
N ILE A 113 0.91 -5.69 2.77
CA ILE A 113 2.00 -5.99 1.83
C ILE A 113 1.81 -7.42 1.38
N SER A 114 1.60 -7.65 0.09
CA SER A 114 1.37 -8.96 -0.48
C SER A 114 2.54 -9.36 -1.38
N ALA A 115 3.12 -10.54 -1.12
CA ALA A 115 4.12 -11.17 -1.98
C ALA A 115 3.43 -12.20 -2.88
N LEU A 116 3.57 -12.05 -4.19
CA LEU A 116 2.99 -12.95 -5.17
C LEU A 116 4.07 -13.89 -5.74
N PRO A 117 3.67 -15.07 -6.26
CA PRO A 117 4.57 -15.94 -7.03
C PRO A 117 5.19 -15.20 -8.22
N GLU A 118 6.36 -15.66 -8.66
CA GLU A 118 7.08 -15.05 -9.80
C GLU A 118 6.26 -15.09 -11.11
N SER A 119 5.35 -16.06 -11.23
CA SER A 119 4.42 -16.15 -12.37
C SER A 119 3.54 -14.91 -12.57
N TYR A 120 3.34 -14.10 -11.53
CA TYR A 120 2.57 -12.83 -11.58
C TYR A 120 3.43 -11.59 -11.88
N LYS A 121 4.63 -11.77 -12.43
CA LYS A 121 5.55 -10.65 -12.68
C LYS A 121 5.01 -9.62 -13.67
N LYS A 122 4.17 -10.04 -14.62
CA LYS A 122 3.49 -9.15 -15.58
C LYS A 122 2.45 -8.28 -14.88
N GLU A 123 1.64 -8.87 -14.01
CA GLU A 123 0.61 -8.21 -13.21
C GLU A 123 1.25 -7.21 -12.24
N LEU A 124 2.35 -7.59 -11.58
CA LEU A 124 3.15 -6.69 -10.75
C LEU A 124 3.67 -5.50 -11.57
N GLY A 125 4.17 -5.72 -12.78
CA GLY A 125 4.59 -4.66 -13.69
C GLY A 125 3.46 -3.70 -14.06
N TYR A 126 2.28 -4.24 -14.38
CA TYR A 126 1.08 -3.45 -14.68
C TYR A 126 0.64 -2.62 -13.46
N MET A 127 0.54 -3.23 -12.28
CA MET A 127 0.14 -2.56 -11.03
C MET A 127 1.06 -1.40 -10.65
N GLY A 128 2.35 -1.47 -11.04
CA GLY A 128 3.34 -0.42 -10.81
C GLY A 128 3.30 0.73 -11.81
N SER A 129 2.90 0.45 -13.07
CA SER A 129 2.95 1.42 -14.19
C SER A 129 1.63 2.13 -14.46
N HIS A 130 0.49 1.58 -14.03
CA HIS A 130 -0.83 2.17 -14.25
C HIS A 130 -1.40 2.77 -12.97
N SER A 131 -2.19 3.85 -13.12
CA SER A 131 -2.85 4.52 -12.00
C SER A 131 -4.22 3.92 -11.72
N GLY A 132 -4.61 3.84 -10.43
CA GLY A 132 -5.98 3.53 -10.04
C GLY A 132 -6.98 4.63 -10.39
N HIS A 133 -6.50 5.84 -10.75
CA HIS A 133 -7.35 6.91 -11.26
C HIS A 133 -7.80 6.67 -12.72
N ASP A 134 -7.03 5.88 -13.48
CA ASP A 134 -7.29 5.64 -14.89
C ASP A 134 -8.22 4.45 -15.13
N GLY A 135 -8.51 3.64 -14.09
CA GLY A 135 -9.40 2.50 -14.21
C GLY A 135 -9.21 1.44 -13.11
N ASP A 136 -10.04 0.39 -13.21
CA ASP A 136 -10.00 -0.74 -12.28
C ASP A 136 -8.82 -1.67 -12.61
N LYS A 137 -7.73 -1.50 -11.87
CA LYS A 137 -6.52 -2.30 -12.02
C LYS A 137 -6.69 -3.75 -11.57
N TRP A 138 -7.55 -3.99 -10.58
CA TRP A 138 -7.86 -5.35 -10.13
C TRP A 138 -8.40 -6.19 -11.27
N LYS A 139 -9.43 -5.67 -11.93
CA LYS A 139 -10.06 -6.31 -13.09
C LYS A 139 -9.08 -6.44 -14.26
N ALA A 140 -8.28 -5.42 -14.54
CA ALA A 140 -7.34 -5.42 -15.66
C ALA A 140 -6.25 -6.49 -15.54
N CYS A 141 -5.84 -6.82 -14.30
CA CYS A 141 -4.84 -7.85 -14.02
C CYS A 141 -5.44 -9.23 -13.69
N GLY A 142 -6.75 -9.32 -13.50
CA GLY A 142 -7.36 -10.55 -12.99
C GLY A 142 -6.93 -10.90 -11.57
N LEU A 143 -6.50 -9.89 -10.79
CA LEU A 143 -6.18 -10.04 -9.38
C LEU A 143 -7.38 -9.64 -8.52
N HIS A 144 -7.44 -10.19 -7.31
CA HIS A 144 -8.61 -10.06 -6.46
C HIS A 144 -8.24 -9.55 -5.07
N PRO A 145 -9.01 -8.57 -4.53
CA PRO A 145 -8.83 -8.14 -3.15
C PRO A 145 -9.21 -9.27 -2.20
N TYR A 146 -8.37 -9.50 -1.19
CA TYR A 146 -8.60 -10.43 -0.09
C TYR A 146 -8.91 -9.63 1.19
N PRO A 147 -10.18 -9.57 1.62
CA PRO A 147 -10.54 -8.86 2.84
C PRO A 147 -9.92 -9.50 4.09
N VAL A 148 -9.29 -8.69 4.91
CA VAL A 148 -8.68 -9.12 6.17
C VAL A 148 -8.65 -7.98 7.18
N ASP A 149 -9.17 -8.19 8.38
CA ASP A 149 -9.11 -7.24 9.52
C ASP A 149 -9.49 -5.79 9.18
N GLY A 150 -10.51 -5.60 8.34
CA GLY A 150 -10.98 -4.27 7.92
C GLY A 150 -10.11 -3.58 6.88
N THR A 151 -9.10 -4.27 6.34
CA THR A 151 -8.30 -3.88 5.17
C THR A 151 -8.38 -4.94 4.07
N CYS A 152 -7.56 -4.83 3.03
CA CYS A 152 -7.48 -5.82 1.95
C CYS A 152 -6.03 -6.19 1.65
N GLY A 153 -5.78 -7.49 1.43
CA GLY A 153 -4.60 -8.01 0.75
C GLY A 153 -4.91 -8.40 -0.70
N VAL A 154 -4.10 -9.30 -1.25
CA VAL A 154 -4.28 -9.86 -2.60
C VAL A 154 -4.50 -11.37 -2.47
N ALA A 155 -5.59 -11.88 -3.04
CA ALA A 155 -5.98 -13.29 -2.91
C ALA A 155 -4.96 -14.26 -3.53
N GLU A 156 -4.28 -13.84 -4.59
CA GLU A 156 -3.27 -14.64 -5.31
C GLU A 156 -1.90 -14.62 -4.64
N ALA A 157 -1.74 -13.92 -3.52
CA ALA A 157 -0.46 -13.84 -2.81
C ALA A 157 -0.07 -15.17 -2.16
N ASP A 158 1.22 -15.44 -2.08
CA ASP A 158 1.78 -16.50 -1.24
C ASP A 158 1.86 -16.06 0.23
N VAL A 159 2.09 -14.76 0.45
CA VAL A 159 2.18 -14.17 1.78
C VAL A 159 1.53 -12.80 1.81
N ILE A 160 0.76 -12.51 2.88
CA ILE A 160 0.18 -11.21 3.17
C ILE A 160 0.65 -10.75 4.55
N LEU A 161 1.29 -9.59 4.62
CA LEU A 161 1.60 -8.90 5.88
C LEU A 161 0.50 -7.87 6.13
N VAL A 162 -0.20 -7.97 7.24
CA VAL A 162 -1.17 -6.96 7.69
C VAL A 162 -0.45 -6.00 8.60
N CYS A 163 -0.43 -4.72 8.23
CA CYS A 163 0.38 -3.70 8.89
C CYS A 163 -0.48 -2.56 9.43
N ARG A 164 -0.25 -2.14 10.68
CA ARG A 164 -0.83 -0.94 11.28
C ARG A 164 0.20 0.18 11.27
N LYS A 165 -0.17 1.34 10.71
CA LYS A 165 0.72 2.51 10.66
C LYS A 165 1.16 2.93 12.06
N MET A 166 2.48 3.09 12.24
CA MET A 166 3.09 3.65 13.44
C MET A 166 3.72 5.01 13.18
N LEU A 167 4.19 5.25 11.96
CA LEU A 167 4.85 6.49 11.57
C LEU A 167 4.54 6.80 10.12
N GLN A 168 4.39 8.09 9.85
CA GLN A 168 4.30 8.65 8.50
C GLN A 168 5.16 9.92 8.45
N THR A 169 6.08 9.99 7.48
CA THR A 169 6.88 11.19 7.23
C THR A 169 7.12 11.39 5.75
N LYS A 170 6.95 12.61 5.28
CA LYS A 170 7.24 12.99 3.90
C LYS A 170 8.72 13.35 3.77
N LEU A 171 9.39 12.79 2.75
CA LEU A 171 10.72 13.25 2.36
C LEU A 171 10.62 14.63 1.70
N ASP A 172 11.63 15.45 1.88
CA ASP A 172 11.77 16.76 1.25
C ASP A 172 13.22 17.01 0.77
N ASP A 173 13.46 18.18 0.20
CA ASP A 173 14.78 18.57 -0.31
C ASP A 173 15.88 18.51 0.75
N LYS A 174 15.55 18.72 2.01
CA LYS A 174 16.52 18.81 3.12
C LYS A 174 16.86 17.45 3.70
N THR A 175 16.09 16.40 3.36
CA THR A 175 16.31 15.05 3.88
C THR A 175 17.41 14.28 3.17
N PHE A 176 17.88 14.75 2.00
CA PHE A 176 18.89 14.07 1.20
C PHE A 176 20.31 14.50 1.62
N LEU A 177 21.04 13.57 2.22
CA LEU A 177 22.46 13.76 2.53
C LEU A 177 23.35 13.50 1.30
N ASP A 178 22.88 12.66 0.36
CA ASP A 178 23.52 12.40 -0.93
C ASP A 178 22.73 13.08 -2.07
N PRO A 179 23.23 14.20 -2.61
CA PRO A 179 22.55 14.92 -3.69
C PRO A 179 22.37 14.10 -4.98
N SER A 180 23.23 13.09 -5.20
CA SER A 180 23.15 12.24 -6.39
C SER A 180 21.88 11.40 -6.40
N MET A 181 21.43 10.94 -5.24
CA MET A 181 20.18 10.18 -5.09
C MET A 181 18.97 11.05 -5.37
N LYS A 182 18.96 12.31 -4.88
CA LYS A 182 17.91 13.26 -5.22
C LYS A 182 17.87 13.51 -6.73
N LYS A 183 19.00 13.81 -7.34
CA LYS A 183 19.11 14.08 -8.79
C LYS A 183 18.63 12.88 -9.61
N ARG A 184 19.01 11.66 -9.21
CA ARG A 184 18.65 10.44 -9.93
C ARG A 184 17.16 10.13 -9.90
N TRP A 185 16.48 10.36 -8.77
CA TRP A 185 15.14 9.82 -8.51
C TRP A 185 14.02 10.86 -8.42
N TYR A 186 14.39 12.15 -8.24
CA TYR A 186 13.43 13.24 -7.99
C TYR A 186 13.71 14.47 -8.83
N ASP A 187 14.32 14.30 -10.00
CA ASP A 187 14.56 15.36 -10.98
C ASP A 187 13.72 15.14 -12.25
N GLY A 188 13.70 16.14 -13.14
CA GLY A 188 12.93 16.09 -14.38
C GLY A 188 11.42 15.93 -14.13
N LYS A 189 10.80 14.89 -14.70
CA LYS A 189 9.36 14.61 -14.56
C LYS A 189 8.93 14.30 -13.13
N GLU A 190 9.85 13.87 -12.29
CA GLU A 190 9.59 13.50 -10.89
C GLU A 190 10.01 14.60 -9.91
N ALA A 191 10.35 15.81 -10.41
CA ALA A 191 10.76 16.93 -9.57
C ALA A 191 9.67 17.27 -8.52
N GLY A 192 10.07 17.27 -7.24
CA GLY A 192 9.16 17.54 -6.13
C GLY A 192 8.17 16.42 -5.76
N ASN A 193 8.13 15.34 -6.54
CA ASN A 193 7.26 14.17 -6.26
C ASN A 193 7.96 13.20 -5.28
N PHE A 194 8.27 13.72 -4.08
CA PHE A 194 8.95 12.96 -3.05
C PHE A 194 8.06 11.85 -2.50
N HIS A 195 8.70 10.79 -1.99
CA HIS A 195 7.99 9.74 -1.29
C HIS A 195 7.55 10.19 0.10
N THR A 196 6.45 9.63 0.55
CA THR A 196 6.14 9.51 1.98
C THR A 196 6.63 8.15 2.44
N MET A 197 7.39 8.11 3.52
CA MET A 197 7.76 6.90 4.24
C MET A 197 6.65 6.58 5.23
N TYR A 198 6.24 5.32 5.26
CA TYR A 198 5.35 4.77 6.27
C TYR A 198 6.05 3.61 6.95
N ILE A 199 5.97 3.55 8.27
CA ILE A 199 6.38 2.40 9.07
C ILE A 199 5.13 1.82 9.70
N GLY A 200 4.86 0.54 9.42
CA GLY A 200 3.75 -0.19 10.00
C GLY A 200 4.23 -1.35 10.87
N ALA A 201 3.63 -1.51 12.07
CA ALA A 201 3.78 -2.75 12.82
C ALA A 201 3.11 -3.88 12.04
N ILE A 202 3.80 -5.00 11.90
CA ILE A 202 3.24 -6.22 11.33
C ILE A 202 2.39 -6.87 12.41
N GLU A 203 1.07 -6.82 12.24
CA GLU A 203 0.12 -7.41 13.20
C GLU A 203 -0.19 -8.87 12.89
N LYS A 204 -0.14 -9.23 11.58
CA LYS A 204 -0.34 -10.61 11.12
C LYS A 204 0.54 -10.92 9.92
N VAL A 205 0.95 -12.16 9.84
CA VAL A 205 1.57 -12.77 8.66
C VAL A 205 0.71 -13.93 8.23
N LEU A 206 0.14 -13.84 7.04
CA LEU A 206 -0.70 -14.87 6.45
C LEU A 206 0.06 -15.54 5.33
N VAL A 207 0.18 -16.85 5.37
CA VAL A 207 0.86 -17.67 4.35
C VAL A 207 -0.15 -18.59 3.70
N LYS A 208 -0.12 -18.68 2.40
CA LYS A 208 -0.98 -19.57 1.62
C LYS A 208 -0.72 -21.03 1.99
N GLU A 209 -1.79 -21.80 2.22
CA GLU A 209 -1.75 -23.24 2.47
C GLU A 209 -1.50 -24.07 1.21
#